data_36d1ece5defac3c3670fe613a00fb7df
#
_entry.id   36d1ece5defac3c3670fe613a00fb7df
#
_cell.length_a   1.000
_cell.length_b   1.000
_cell.length_c   1.000
_cell.angle_alpha   90.00
_cell.angle_beta   90.00
_cell.angle_gamma   90.00
#
_symmetry.space_group_name_H-M   'P 1'
#
loop_
_entity.id
_entity.type
_entity.pdbx_description
1 polymer ?
#
loop_
_entity_poly.entity_id
_entity_poly.type
_entity_poly.pdbx_seq_one_letter_code
_entity_poly.pdbx_strand_id
1 'polypeptide(L)'
;MTTEFFRAPLGVFGGTFDPIHFGHLRTAFEILQTVRLQAVRFVPAGDPPHRDPPQVDAARRLEFVRAAVADQPGFVVDDREIRRAGRSFSVLTLAELRAELPDTPLCLIVGMDAFLGLPTWHRWTELLELAHVVVAPRPGWVAPNSGVLGDLLAARGADAAGTLHNALAGRILIQPVTQLEISSTELRDLLAAGRDPRYLVPDPVRALIR
;
A
#
# COMPACT_ATOMS: atom_id res chain seq x y z
N MET A 1 -18.73 -14.28 -26.61
CA MET A 1 -18.25 -13.86 -25.28
C MET A 1 -17.64 -12.48 -25.48
N THR A 2 -18.36 -11.44 -25.07
CA THR A 2 -17.83 -10.06 -25.04
C THR A 2 -16.75 -10.00 -23.98
N THR A 3 -15.50 -9.81 -24.39
CA THR A 3 -14.40 -9.52 -23.46
C THR A 3 -14.69 -8.12 -22.93
N GLU A 4 -15.22 -8.02 -21.72
CA GLU A 4 -15.29 -6.75 -21.01
C GLU A 4 -13.85 -6.29 -20.76
N PHE A 5 -13.42 -5.24 -21.44
CA PHE A 5 -12.15 -4.59 -21.19
C PHE A 5 -12.34 -3.65 -20.00
N PHE A 6 -11.93 -4.11 -18.83
CA PHE A 6 -11.84 -3.22 -17.67
C PHE A 6 -10.79 -2.13 -17.89
N ARG A 7 -10.94 -1.01 -17.21
CA ARG A 7 -9.90 0.02 -17.14
C ARG A 7 -8.63 -0.58 -16.50
N ALA A 8 -7.47 -0.01 -16.80
CA ALA A 8 -6.25 -0.42 -16.12
C ALA A 8 -6.42 -0.32 -14.58
N PRO A 9 -5.91 -1.30 -13.81
CA PRO A 9 -6.12 -1.34 -12.36
C PRO A 9 -5.58 -0.11 -11.65
N LEU A 10 -6.20 0.26 -10.53
CA LEU A 10 -5.76 1.32 -9.64
C LEU A 10 -5.10 0.71 -8.41
N GLY A 11 -3.85 1.07 -8.13
CA GLY A 11 -3.16 0.70 -6.90
C GLY A 11 -3.64 1.54 -5.70
N VAL A 12 -3.80 0.90 -4.56
CA VAL A 12 -4.12 1.53 -3.28
C VAL A 12 -3.03 1.15 -2.29
N PHE A 13 -2.21 2.11 -1.90
CA PHE A 13 -1.09 1.89 -1.00
C PHE A 13 -1.31 2.66 0.29
N GLY A 14 -1.91 1.98 1.26
CA GLY A 14 -2.15 2.49 2.60
C GLY A 14 -0.92 2.38 3.50
N GLY A 15 -0.77 3.33 4.40
CA GLY A 15 0.33 3.27 5.37
C GLY A 15 0.29 4.41 6.38
N THR A 16 0.99 4.22 7.50
CA THR A 16 1.16 5.30 8.49
C THR A 16 2.03 6.41 7.92
N PHE A 17 3.08 6.07 7.14
CA PHE A 17 4.04 7.01 6.53
C PHE A 17 4.63 7.99 7.53
N ASP A 18 5.26 7.46 8.56
CA ASP A 18 5.81 8.23 9.71
C ASP A 18 7.34 8.03 9.85
N PRO A 19 8.17 8.58 8.92
CA PRO A 19 7.81 9.21 7.65
C PRO A 19 7.72 8.24 6.47
N ILE A 20 7.21 8.72 5.32
CA ILE A 20 7.38 8.07 4.03
C ILE A 20 8.87 8.07 3.63
N HIS A 21 9.33 7.01 2.94
CA HIS A 21 10.74 6.82 2.61
C HIS A 21 10.91 6.10 1.26
N PHE A 22 12.14 6.04 0.76
CA PHE A 22 12.43 5.42 -0.54
C PHE A 22 11.99 3.95 -0.63
N GLY A 23 11.96 3.19 0.47
CA GLY A 23 11.43 1.83 0.47
C GLY A 23 9.95 1.77 0.05
N HIS A 24 9.12 2.70 0.53
CA HIS A 24 7.72 2.81 0.09
C HIS A 24 7.63 3.21 -1.39
N LEU A 25 8.37 4.25 -1.77
CA LEU A 25 8.30 4.82 -3.11
C LEU A 25 8.79 3.83 -4.18
N ARG A 26 9.87 3.12 -3.91
CA ARG A 26 10.42 2.11 -4.83
C ARG A 26 9.44 0.96 -5.03
N THR A 27 8.87 0.43 -3.95
CA THR A 27 7.85 -0.61 -4.01
C THR A 27 6.65 -0.17 -4.86
N ALA A 28 6.09 1.01 -4.59
CA ALA A 28 4.96 1.53 -5.33
C ALA A 28 5.29 1.75 -6.82
N PHE A 29 6.48 2.27 -7.12
CA PHE A 29 6.93 2.54 -8.48
C PHE A 29 7.07 1.27 -9.32
N GLU A 30 7.70 0.24 -8.79
CA GLU A 30 7.85 -1.03 -9.51
C GLU A 30 6.51 -1.73 -9.71
N ILE A 31 5.62 -1.71 -8.71
CA ILE A 31 4.28 -2.28 -8.85
C ILE A 31 3.47 -1.49 -9.89
N LEU A 32 3.56 -0.15 -9.91
CA LEU A 32 2.93 0.69 -10.95
C LEU A 32 3.32 0.22 -12.36
N GLN A 33 4.61 -0.06 -12.57
CA GLN A 33 5.15 -0.48 -13.87
C GLN A 33 4.84 -1.94 -14.20
N THR A 34 5.13 -2.87 -13.27
CA THR A 34 5.06 -4.31 -13.53
C THR A 34 3.61 -4.81 -13.62
N VAL A 35 2.72 -4.27 -12.81
CA VAL A 35 1.29 -4.56 -12.86
C VAL A 35 0.57 -3.70 -13.92
N ARG A 36 1.24 -2.69 -14.48
CA ARG A 36 0.67 -1.72 -15.42
C ARG A 36 -0.56 -1.02 -14.87
N LEU A 37 -0.42 -0.52 -13.65
CA LEU A 37 -1.48 0.24 -13.00
C LEU A 37 -1.66 1.60 -13.70
N GLN A 38 -2.88 2.13 -13.72
CA GLN A 38 -3.11 3.51 -14.18
C GLN A 38 -2.52 4.57 -13.24
N ALA A 39 -2.53 4.27 -11.94
CA ALA A 39 -1.96 5.10 -10.88
C ALA A 39 -1.82 4.28 -9.58
N VAL A 40 -1.05 4.81 -8.63
CA VAL A 40 -1.02 4.37 -7.23
C VAL A 40 -1.50 5.50 -6.34
N ARG A 41 -2.60 5.27 -5.61
CA ARG A 41 -3.09 6.18 -4.56
C ARG A 41 -2.37 5.87 -3.25
N PHE A 42 -1.60 6.81 -2.75
CA PHE A 42 -1.02 6.79 -1.42
C PHE A 42 -2.07 7.29 -0.42
N VAL A 43 -2.47 6.41 0.51
CA VAL A 43 -3.51 6.69 1.50
C VAL A 43 -2.87 6.74 2.89
N PRO A 44 -2.45 7.93 3.37
CA PRO A 44 -1.93 8.05 4.73
C PRO A 44 -3.03 7.82 5.76
N ALA A 45 -2.76 6.92 6.71
CA ALA A 45 -3.70 6.59 7.77
C ALA A 45 -3.97 7.78 8.69
N GLY A 46 -5.23 8.06 8.99
CA GLY A 46 -5.64 9.06 9.98
C GLY A 46 -5.34 8.55 11.40
N ASP A 47 -6.06 7.51 11.81
CA ASP A 47 -5.93 6.83 13.10
C ASP A 47 -5.67 5.32 12.88
N PRO A 48 -4.39 4.87 12.78
CA PRO A 48 -4.04 3.47 12.50
C PRO A 48 -4.37 2.56 13.70
N PRO A 49 -5.17 1.48 13.52
CA PRO A 49 -5.69 0.67 14.64
C PRO A 49 -4.71 -0.33 15.24
N HIS A 50 -3.64 -0.70 14.52
CA HIS A 50 -2.77 -1.85 14.85
C HIS A 50 -1.32 -1.48 15.21
N ARG A 51 -1.05 -0.20 15.46
CA ARG A 51 0.29 0.29 15.78
C ARG A 51 0.24 1.25 16.97
N ASP A 52 1.37 1.42 17.61
CA ASP A 52 1.54 2.53 18.55
C ASP A 52 1.18 3.85 17.85
N PRO A 53 0.66 4.84 18.62
CA PRO A 53 0.34 6.13 18.04
C PRO A 53 1.52 6.69 17.25
N PRO A 54 1.27 7.23 16.03
CA PRO A 54 2.33 7.84 15.25
C PRO A 54 3.01 8.97 16.05
N GLN A 55 4.33 9.14 15.85
CA GLN A 55 5.06 10.23 16.51
C GLN A 55 4.70 11.59 15.90
N VAL A 56 4.27 11.59 14.65
CA VAL A 56 3.88 12.79 13.91
C VAL A 56 2.38 12.73 13.61
N ASP A 57 1.68 13.83 13.78
CA ASP A 57 0.25 13.93 13.53
C ASP A 57 -0.11 13.64 12.06
N ALA A 58 -1.39 13.33 11.82
CA ALA A 58 -1.86 12.91 10.51
C ALA A 58 -1.70 14.00 9.43
N ALA A 59 -1.87 15.28 9.78
CA ALA A 59 -1.74 16.39 8.84
C ALA A 59 -0.28 16.52 8.36
N ARG A 60 0.67 16.40 9.29
CA ARG A 60 2.10 16.47 8.96
C ARG A 60 2.55 15.26 8.14
N ARG A 61 2.06 14.06 8.43
CA ARG A 61 2.33 12.87 7.63
C ARG A 61 1.77 12.99 6.20
N LEU A 62 0.61 13.61 6.04
CA LEU A 62 0.05 13.96 4.73
C LEU A 62 0.97 14.91 3.94
N GLU A 63 1.54 15.92 4.59
CA GLU A 63 2.52 16.81 3.96
C GLU A 63 3.76 16.04 3.47
N PHE A 64 4.27 15.10 4.28
CA PHE A 64 5.38 14.24 3.86
C PHE A 64 5.04 13.42 2.61
N VAL A 65 3.85 12.82 2.57
CA VAL A 65 3.42 12.04 1.41
C VAL A 65 3.26 12.92 0.18
N ARG A 66 2.63 14.10 0.30
CA ARG A 66 2.48 15.06 -0.79
C ARG A 66 3.84 15.48 -1.37
N ALA A 67 4.79 15.82 -0.48
CA ALA A 67 6.13 16.20 -0.88
C ALA A 67 6.90 15.05 -1.57
N ALA A 68 6.69 13.81 -1.11
CA ALA A 68 7.39 12.65 -1.64
C ALA A 68 6.94 12.24 -3.05
N VAL A 69 5.69 12.49 -3.42
CA VAL A 69 5.10 11.98 -4.66
C VAL A 69 4.83 13.05 -5.71
N ALA A 70 5.12 14.32 -5.40
CA ALA A 70 4.73 15.47 -6.21
C ALA A 70 5.19 15.39 -7.68
N ASP A 71 6.40 14.91 -7.90
CA ASP A 71 7.05 14.89 -9.21
C ASP A 71 6.93 13.55 -9.94
N GLN A 72 6.25 12.56 -9.33
CA GLN A 72 6.16 11.21 -9.92
C GLN A 72 4.82 11.02 -10.64
N PRO A 73 4.81 10.98 -11.99
CA PRO A 73 3.61 10.65 -12.75
C PRO A 73 3.03 9.29 -12.34
N GLY A 74 1.72 9.25 -12.19
CA GLY A 74 1.02 8.04 -11.75
C GLY A 74 0.96 7.84 -10.22
N PHE A 75 1.59 8.71 -9.42
CA PHE A 75 1.40 8.75 -7.98
C PHE A 75 0.38 9.82 -7.60
N VAL A 76 -0.57 9.46 -6.75
CA VAL A 76 -1.66 10.35 -6.32
C VAL A 76 -1.81 10.23 -4.81
N VAL A 77 -2.00 11.35 -4.13
CA VAL A 77 -2.30 11.36 -2.69
C VAL A 77 -3.81 11.33 -2.50
N ASP A 78 -4.27 10.46 -1.61
CA ASP A 78 -5.67 10.34 -1.22
C ASP A 78 -5.78 10.49 0.29
N ASP A 79 -6.31 11.61 0.75
CA ASP A 79 -6.37 11.98 2.18
C ASP A 79 -7.66 11.53 2.88
N ARG A 80 -8.45 10.62 2.26
CA ARG A 80 -9.77 10.18 2.76
C ARG A 80 -9.75 9.65 4.19
N GLU A 81 -8.71 8.88 4.58
CA GLU A 81 -8.61 8.34 5.93
C GLU A 81 -8.32 9.41 6.98
N ILE A 82 -7.67 10.50 6.59
CA ILE A 82 -7.43 11.66 7.48
C ILE A 82 -8.70 12.50 7.63
N ARG A 83 -9.48 12.64 6.55
CA ARG A 83 -10.75 13.38 6.59
C ARG A 83 -11.89 12.60 7.26
N ARG A 84 -11.81 11.27 7.20
CA ARG A 84 -12.82 10.40 7.81
C ARG A 84 -12.65 10.36 9.33
N ALA A 85 -13.72 10.56 10.08
CA ALA A 85 -13.73 10.36 11.52
C ALA A 85 -13.57 8.87 11.87
N GLY A 86 -12.81 8.57 12.93
CA GLY A 86 -12.60 7.22 13.44
C GLY A 86 -11.38 6.52 12.84
N ARG A 87 -11.28 5.21 13.14
CA ARG A 87 -10.10 4.41 12.80
C ARG A 87 -9.94 4.16 11.30
N SER A 88 -8.70 4.10 10.88
CA SER A 88 -8.27 3.82 9.51
C SER A 88 -8.29 2.31 9.24
N PHE A 89 -9.37 1.81 8.65
CA PHE A 89 -9.48 0.41 8.22
C PHE A 89 -9.49 0.31 6.70
N SER A 90 -8.60 -0.51 6.15
CA SER A 90 -8.45 -0.70 4.69
C SER A 90 -9.76 -1.12 4.01
N VAL A 91 -10.60 -1.93 4.67
CA VAL A 91 -11.88 -2.36 4.12
C VAL A 91 -12.83 -1.18 3.87
N LEU A 92 -12.86 -0.17 4.76
CA LEU A 92 -13.68 1.02 4.58
C LEU A 92 -13.17 1.87 3.42
N THR A 93 -11.87 2.04 3.33
CA THR A 93 -11.21 2.77 2.24
C THR A 93 -11.47 2.13 0.89
N LEU A 94 -11.38 0.79 0.81
CA LEU A 94 -11.67 0.06 -0.43
C LEU A 94 -13.16 0.08 -0.78
N ALA A 95 -14.06 0.05 0.20
CA ALA A 95 -15.49 0.15 -0.04
C ALA A 95 -15.88 1.53 -0.62
N GLU A 96 -15.33 2.62 -0.07
CA GLU A 96 -15.50 3.97 -0.62
C GLU A 96 -14.96 4.06 -2.06
N LEU A 97 -13.74 3.54 -2.30
CA LEU A 97 -13.14 3.53 -3.63
C LEU A 97 -13.95 2.70 -4.63
N ARG A 98 -14.48 1.55 -4.21
CA ARG A 98 -15.33 0.71 -5.05
C ARG A 98 -16.63 1.40 -5.43
N ALA A 99 -17.22 2.17 -4.52
CA ALA A 99 -18.42 2.97 -4.80
C ALA A 99 -18.12 4.12 -5.80
N GLU A 100 -16.95 4.75 -5.69
CA GLU A 100 -16.50 5.81 -6.61
C GLU A 100 -16.10 5.28 -7.99
N LEU A 101 -15.57 4.06 -8.05
CA LEU A 101 -14.94 3.46 -9.23
C LEU A 101 -15.49 2.04 -9.47
N PRO A 102 -16.79 1.90 -9.78
CA PRO A 102 -17.47 0.60 -9.86
C PRO A 102 -16.85 -0.33 -10.91
N ASP A 103 -16.32 0.20 -12.01
CA ASP A 103 -15.81 -0.56 -13.16
C ASP A 103 -14.28 -0.60 -13.24
N THR A 104 -13.57 -0.16 -12.19
CA THR A 104 -12.11 -0.13 -12.17
C THR A 104 -11.58 -1.24 -11.26
N PRO A 105 -10.71 -2.16 -11.72
CA PRO A 105 -10.03 -3.08 -10.83
C PRO A 105 -9.21 -2.32 -9.78
N LEU A 106 -9.36 -2.70 -8.51
CA LEU A 106 -8.59 -2.15 -7.41
C LEU A 106 -7.51 -3.15 -6.98
N CYS A 107 -6.32 -2.67 -6.66
CA CYS A 107 -5.19 -3.46 -6.18
C CYS A 107 -4.69 -2.88 -4.85
N LEU A 108 -5.02 -3.53 -3.74
CA LEU A 108 -4.45 -3.21 -2.43
C LEU A 108 -2.99 -3.66 -2.40
N ILE A 109 -2.06 -2.73 -2.27
CA ILE A 109 -0.61 -2.98 -2.21
C ILE A 109 -0.20 -3.14 -0.76
N VAL A 110 0.42 -4.26 -0.41
CA VAL A 110 0.89 -4.57 0.94
C VAL A 110 2.28 -5.20 0.92
N GLY A 111 3.06 -4.99 1.97
CA GLY A 111 4.26 -5.79 2.21
C GLY A 111 3.91 -7.20 2.70
N MET A 112 4.87 -8.12 2.64
CA MET A 112 4.65 -9.50 3.11
C MET A 112 4.31 -9.56 4.61
N ASP A 113 4.93 -8.71 5.44
CA ASP A 113 4.62 -8.60 6.87
C ASP A 113 3.15 -8.26 7.12
N ALA A 114 2.62 -7.31 6.37
CA ALA A 114 1.21 -6.92 6.44
C ALA A 114 0.28 -8.02 5.91
N PHE A 115 0.68 -8.71 4.84
CA PHE A 115 -0.07 -9.85 4.30
C PHE A 115 -0.15 -11.00 5.30
N LEU A 116 0.94 -11.34 5.98
CA LEU A 116 0.94 -12.37 7.01
C LEU A 116 0.05 -12.01 8.21
N GLY A 117 -0.06 -10.73 8.52
CA GLY A 117 -0.98 -10.20 9.53
C GLY A 117 -2.43 -10.02 9.06
N LEU A 118 -2.73 -10.25 7.77
CA LEU A 118 -4.03 -9.95 7.17
C LEU A 118 -5.24 -10.54 7.94
N PRO A 119 -5.19 -11.78 8.48
CA PRO A 119 -6.30 -12.35 9.23
C PRO A 119 -6.67 -11.59 10.51
N THR A 120 -5.81 -10.70 10.99
CA THR A 120 -6.09 -9.83 12.16
C THR A 120 -6.74 -8.50 11.79
N TRP A 121 -6.85 -8.20 10.49
CA TRP A 121 -7.41 -6.94 10.04
C TRP A 121 -8.93 -6.93 10.16
N HIS A 122 -9.48 -5.74 10.44
CA HIS A 122 -10.92 -5.56 10.55
C HIS A 122 -11.63 -5.99 9.25
N ARG A 123 -12.56 -6.96 9.36
CA ARG A 123 -13.34 -7.50 8.23
C ARG A 123 -12.44 -7.93 7.05
N TRP A 124 -11.32 -8.54 7.34
CA TRP A 124 -10.28 -8.88 6.35
C TRP A 124 -10.80 -9.76 5.20
N THR A 125 -11.79 -10.62 5.44
CA THR A 125 -12.37 -11.50 4.42
C THR A 125 -13.04 -10.73 3.28
N GLU A 126 -13.54 -9.52 3.55
CA GLU A 126 -14.20 -8.68 2.55
C GLU A 126 -13.19 -7.95 1.63
N LEU A 127 -11.93 -7.88 1.98
CA LEU A 127 -10.93 -7.16 1.18
C LEU A 127 -10.84 -7.72 -0.24
N LEU A 128 -10.90 -9.05 -0.40
CA LEU A 128 -10.83 -9.70 -1.72
C LEU A 128 -12.13 -9.58 -2.54
N GLU A 129 -13.23 -9.18 -1.93
CA GLU A 129 -14.45 -8.85 -2.67
C GLU A 129 -14.39 -7.43 -3.24
N LEU A 130 -13.57 -6.57 -2.63
CA LEU A 130 -13.44 -5.16 -3.00
C LEU A 130 -12.24 -4.89 -3.90
N ALA A 131 -11.14 -5.63 -3.74
CA ALA A 131 -9.89 -5.42 -4.46
C ALA A 131 -9.11 -6.73 -4.67
N HIS A 132 -8.16 -6.71 -5.58
CA HIS A 132 -7.04 -7.64 -5.58
C HIS A 132 -6.05 -7.26 -4.47
N VAL A 133 -5.21 -8.21 -4.06
CA VAL A 133 -4.10 -7.94 -3.14
C VAL A 133 -2.79 -8.17 -3.88
N VAL A 134 -1.94 -7.14 -3.95
CA VAL A 134 -0.59 -7.22 -4.51
C VAL A 134 0.40 -7.21 -3.35
N VAL A 135 1.07 -8.34 -3.16
CA VAL A 135 2.01 -8.55 -2.06
C VAL A 135 3.43 -8.32 -2.55
N ALA A 136 4.13 -7.36 -1.95
CA ALA A 136 5.56 -7.14 -2.16
C ALA A 136 6.36 -7.96 -1.14
N PRO A 137 7.01 -9.06 -1.55
CA PRO A 137 7.81 -9.87 -0.63
C PRO A 137 9.07 -9.10 -0.22
N ARG A 138 9.56 -9.34 1.00
CA ARG A 138 10.88 -8.89 1.46
C ARG A 138 11.88 -10.05 1.43
N PRO A 139 13.19 -9.80 1.30
CA PRO A 139 14.20 -10.84 1.38
C PRO A 139 14.03 -11.70 2.64
N GLY A 140 14.13 -13.01 2.50
CA GLY A 140 13.98 -13.95 3.61
C GLY A 140 12.53 -14.29 4.02
N TRP A 141 11.53 -13.65 3.43
CA TRP A 141 10.12 -13.98 3.67
C TRP A 141 9.61 -14.97 2.63
N VAL A 142 8.97 -16.03 3.11
CA VAL A 142 8.38 -17.06 2.26
C VAL A 142 6.85 -16.96 2.33
N ALA A 143 6.22 -17.09 1.18
CA ALA A 143 4.76 -17.13 1.12
C ALA A 143 4.23 -18.35 1.90
N PRO A 144 3.17 -18.21 2.70
CA PRO A 144 2.60 -19.33 3.44
C PRO A 144 2.04 -20.37 2.45
N ASN A 145 2.31 -21.64 2.72
CA ASN A 145 1.83 -22.78 1.94
C ASN A 145 0.79 -23.64 2.71
N SER A 146 0.40 -23.23 3.90
CA SER A 146 -0.57 -23.91 4.76
C SER A 146 -1.32 -22.91 5.64
N GLY A 147 -2.37 -23.38 6.32
CA GLY A 147 -3.25 -22.55 7.12
C GLY A 147 -4.07 -21.58 6.27
N VAL A 148 -4.80 -20.68 6.92
CA VAL A 148 -5.77 -19.78 6.27
C VAL A 148 -5.19 -19.01 5.08
N LEU A 149 -3.97 -18.50 5.20
CA LEU A 149 -3.34 -17.75 4.10
C LEU A 149 -2.78 -18.67 3.01
N GLY A 150 -2.29 -19.87 3.35
CA GLY A 150 -1.88 -20.85 2.36
C GLY A 150 -3.05 -21.34 1.52
N ASP A 151 -4.17 -21.67 2.16
CA ASP A 151 -5.42 -22.05 1.49
C ASP A 151 -5.97 -20.92 0.62
N LEU A 152 -5.88 -19.68 1.11
CA LEU A 152 -6.29 -18.50 0.36
C LEU A 152 -5.43 -18.28 -0.88
N LEU A 153 -4.12 -18.43 -0.77
CA LEU A 153 -3.19 -18.34 -1.91
C LEU A 153 -3.44 -19.45 -2.93
N ALA A 154 -3.70 -20.67 -2.49
CA ALA A 154 -4.03 -21.78 -3.38
C ALA A 154 -5.34 -21.52 -4.15
N ALA A 155 -6.34 -20.90 -3.51
CA ALA A 155 -7.64 -20.62 -4.12
C ALA A 155 -7.67 -19.34 -4.99
N ARG A 156 -6.90 -18.32 -4.65
CA ARG A 156 -6.98 -16.95 -5.20
C ARG A 156 -5.69 -16.44 -5.82
N GLY A 157 -4.59 -17.19 -5.75
CA GLY A 157 -3.31 -16.81 -6.32
C GLY A 157 -3.41 -16.48 -7.81
N ALA A 158 -2.62 -15.50 -8.24
CA ALA A 158 -2.44 -15.12 -9.64
C ALA A 158 -0.98 -15.33 -10.01
N ASP A 159 -0.74 -16.05 -11.11
CA ASP A 159 0.62 -16.34 -11.60
C ASP A 159 1.21 -15.19 -12.42
N ALA A 160 0.39 -14.26 -12.87
CA ALA A 160 0.81 -13.13 -13.68
C ALA A 160 -0.03 -11.88 -13.41
N ALA A 161 0.65 -10.73 -13.50
CA ALA A 161 0.03 -9.41 -13.31
C ALA A 161 -1.17 -9.14 -14.24
N GLY A 162 -1.13 -9.67 -15.47
CA GLY A 162 -2.23 -9.53 -16.44
C GLY A 162 -3.56 -10.10 -15.95
N THR A 163 -3.55 -11.07 -15.03
CA THR A 163 -4.76 -11.64 -14.45
C THR A 163 -5.58 -10.60 -13.68
N LEU A 164 -4.93 -9.58 -13.10
CA LEU A 164 -5.60 -8.52 -12.33
C LEU A 164 -6.40 -7.55 -13.22
N HIS A 165 -6.17 -7.57 -14.55
CA HIS A 165 -6.90 -6.74 -15.50
C HIS A 165 -8.22 -7.38 -15.96
N ASN A 166 -8.47 -8.65 -15.61
CA ASN A 166 -9.60 -9.44 -16.11
C ASN A 166 -10.76 -9.55 -15.10
N ALA A 167 -10.62 -8.94 -13.93
CA ALA A 167 -11.65 -8.91 -12.89
C ALA A 167 -11.50 -7.66 -12.04
N LEU A 168 -12.55 -7.27 -11.35
CA LEU A 168 -12.54 -6.07 -10.49
C LEU A 168 -11.80 -6.28 -9.17
N ALA A 169 -11.75 -7.53 -8.68
CA ALA A 169 -11.22 -7.91 -7.37
C ALA A 169 -10.94 -9.43 -7.27
N GLY A 170 -10.48 -9.91 -6.13
CA GLY A 170 -10.53 -11.32 -5.74
C GLY A 170 -9.27 -12.13 -6.04
N ARG A 171 -8.18 -11.54 -6.53
CA ARG A 171 -6.91 -12.22 -6.80
C ARG A 171 -5.81 -11.75 -5.85
N ILE A 172 -4.83 -12.62 -5.62
CA ILE A 172 -3.63 -12.31 -4.85
C ILE A 172 -2.42 -12.54 -5.74
N LEU A 173 -1.66 -11.49 -5.99
CA LEU A 173 -0.41 -11.53 -6.75
C LEU A 173 0.77 -11.29 -5.82
N ILE A 174 1.71 -12.23 -5.76
CA ILE A 174 3.00 -11.99 -5.12
C ILE A 174 3.93 -11.42 -6.19
N GLN A 175 4.25 -10.14 -6.08
CA GLN A 175 5.04 -9.40 -7.05
C GLN A 175 6.40 -9.05 -6.45
N PRO A 176 7.47 -9.73 -6.84
CA PRO A 176 8.84 -9.34 -6.46
C PRO A 176 9.16 -7.93 -6.94
N VAL A 177 9.78 -7.15 -6.07
CA VAL A 177 10.25 -5.79 -6.35
C VAL A 177 11.62 -5.60 -5.70
N THR A 178 12.36 -4.58 -6.14
CA THR A 178 13.62 -4.18 -5.49
C THR A 178 13.33 -3.75 -4.06
N GLN A 179 13.86 -4.49 -3.10
CA GLN A 179 13.70 -4.16 -1.69
C GLN A 179 14.80 -3.21 -1.23
N LEU A 180 14.38 -2.11 -0.63
CA LEU A 180 15.26 -1.23 0.12
C LEU A 180 15.00 -1.48 1.61
N GLU A 181 16.01 -1.91 2.33
CA GLU A 181 15.93 -2.15 3.78
C GLU A 181 15.90 -0.82 4.54
N ILE A 182 14.78 -0.12 4.42
CA ILE A 182 14.52 1.15 5.08
C ILE A 182 13.19 0.99 5.82
N SER A 183 13.19 1.27 7.13
CA SER A 183 11.96 1.29 7.92
C SER A 183 11.72 2.66 8.56
N SER A 184 10.45 3.04 8.72
CA SER A 184 10.10 4.27 9.42
C SER A 184 10.57 4.26 10.88
N THR A 185 10.64 3.09 11.52
CA THR A 185 11.14 2.96 12.90
C THR A 185 12.63 3.32 12.98
N GLU A 186 13.47 2.71 12.14
CA GLU A 186 14.90 3.04 12.08
C GLU A 186 15.15 4.50 11.72
N LEU A 187 14.31 5.08 10.84
CA LEU A 187 14.39 6.51 10.52
C LEU A 187 14.08 7.39 11.73
N ARG A 188 13.07 7.05 12.52
CA ARG A 188 12.75 7.79 13.75
C ARG A 188 13.87 7.68 14.78
N ASP A 189 14.45 6.50 14.97
CA ASP A 189 15.60 6.29 15.86
C ASP A 189 16.83 7.07 15.39
N LEU A 190 17.07 7.11 14.08
CA LEU A 190 18.15 7.89 13.49
C LEU A 190 17.96 9.40 13.74
N LEU A 191 16.73 9.90 13.56
CA LEU A 191 16.39 11.31 13.81
C LEU A 191 16.49 11.66 15.30
N ALA A 192 16.00 10.79 16.18
CA ALA A 192 16.12 10.98 17.64
C ALA A 192 17.59 11.04 18.10
N ALA A 193 18.48 10.34 17.38
CA ALA A 193 19.93 10.42 17.60
C ALA A 193 20.61 11.65 16.95
N GLY A 194 19.83 12.58 16.37
CA GLY A 194 20.34 13.79 15.72
C GLY A 194 21.06 13.53 14.39
N ARG A 195 20.89 12.34 13.78
CA ARG A 195 21.51 11.98 12.51
C ARG A 195 20.66 12.40 11.32
N ASP A 196 21.29 12.68 10.19
CA ASP A 196 20.64 13.12 8.95
C ASP A 196 20.07 11.91 8.17
N PRO A 197 18.76 11.87 7.83
CA PRO A 197 18.14 10.81 7.06
C PRO A 197 18.40 10.91 5.55
N ARG A 198 19.40 11.67 5.15
CA ARG A 198 19.78 11.86 3.73
C ARG A 198 19.96 10.51 3.03
N TYR A 199 19.44 10.40 1.81
CA TYR A 199 19.40 9.20 0.96
C TYR A 199 18.49 8.06 1.46
N LEU A 200 17.78 8.24 2.56
CA LEU A 200 16.75 7.31 3.02
C LEU A 200 15.34 7.84 2.73
N VAL A 201 15.20 9.16 2.65
CA VAL A 201 13.96 9.86 2.30
C VAL A 201 14.22 10.85 1.16
N PRO A 202 13.20 11.22 0.36
CA PRO A 202 13.33 12.29 -0.63
C PRO A 202 13.74 13.63 0.00
N ASP A 203 14.52 14.43 -0.71
CA ASP A 203 14.97 15.75 -0.20
C ASP A 203 13.81 16.68 0.22
N PRO A 204 12.66 16.74 -0.49
CA PRO A 204 11.50 17.52 -0.02
C PRO A 204 10.95 17.03 1.32
N VAL A 205 10.91 15.71 1.56
CA VAL A 205 10.49 15.13 2.84
C VAL A 205 11.51 15.45 3.93
N ARG A 206 12.80 15.30 3.62
CA ARG A 206 13.89 15.62 4.53
C ARG A 206 13.87 17.08 4.98
N ALA A 207 13.51 18.00 4.11
CA ALA A 207 13.34 19.43 4.43
C ALA A 207 12.19 19.67 5.41
N LEU A 208 11.15 18.85 5.38
CA LEU A 208 9.99 18.92 6.26
C LEU A 208 10.22 18.26 7.64
N ILE A 209 11.11 17.28 7.74
CA ILE A 209 11.41 16.57 9.00
C ILE A 209 12.25 17.43 9.97
N ARG A 210 12.96 18.44 9.47
CA ARG A 210 13.85 19.32 10.25
C ARG A 210 13.10 20.33 11.09
#